data_9a5c9146e19302cedbe3592293ed2a4f
#
_entry.id   9a5c9146e19302cedbe3592293ed2a4f
#
_cell.length_a   1.000
_cell.length_b   1.000
_cell.length_c   1.000
_cell.angle_alpha   90.00
_cell.angle_beta   90.00
_cell.angle_gamma   90.00
#
_symmetry.space_group_name_H-M   'P 1'
#
loop_
_entity.id
_entity.type
_entity.pdbx_description
1 polymer ?
#
loop_
_entity_poly.entity_id
_entity_poly.type
_entity_poly.pdbx_seq_one_letter_code
_entity_poly.pdbx_strand_id
1 'polypeptide(L)'
;IINVSACLGRMSGPGTSGGLAPYRISKAGVNALTKNMAAEMSDGKRGVFVDAMCPNHTRTDMGGPDAPRSAEEAADTIVWLATRELVDANNAPVITGKLWEDREIIPW
;
A
#
# COMPACT_ATOMS: atom_id res chain seq x y z
N ILE A 1 0.41 10.67 -2.78
CA ILE A 1 0.27 10.20 -1.37
C ILE A 1 0.43 8.69 -1.35
N ILE A 2 1.31 8.19 -0.51
CA ILE A 2 1.52 6.75 -0.36
C ILE A 2 1.35 6.41 1.12
N ASN A 3 0.31 5.63 1.43
CA ASN A 3 0.03 5.20 2.79
C ASN A 3 0.70 3.85 3.06
N VAL A 4 1.48 3.77 4.12
CA VAL A 4 2.10 2.50 4.53
C VAL A 4 1.05 1.67 5.28
N SER A 5 0.57 0.63 4.62
CA SER A 5 -0.42 -0.30 5.13
C SER A 5 0.24 -1.63 5.55
N ALA A 6 -0.51 -2.68 5.57
CA ALA A 6 -0.04 -4.03 5.83
C ALA A 6 -0.97 -5.05 5.16
N CYS A 7 -0.42 -6.17 4.76
CA CYS A 7 -1.22 -7.28 4.23
C CYS A 7 -2.21 -7.83 5.27
N LEU A 8 -1.90 -7.68 6.56
CA LEU A 8 -2.81 -8.06 7.65
C LEU A 8 -4.07 -7.19 7.73
N GLY A 9 -4.08 -6.02 7.10
CA GLY A 9 -5.26 -5.15 6.98
C GLY A 9 -6.18 -5.50 5.82
N ARG A 10 -5.84 -6.49 5.02
CA ARG A 10 -6.68 -6.95 3.90
C ARG A 10 -7.91 -7.69 4.41
N MET A 11 -8.99 -7.60 3.68
CA MET A 11 -10.20 -8.40 3.91
C MET A 11 -10.15 -9.75 3.17
N SER A 12 -8.99 -10.11 2.65
CA SER A 12 -8.70 -11.34 1.92
C SER A 12 -7.32 -11.88 2.31
N GLY A 13 -7.01 -13.13 1.96
CA GLY A 13 -5.68 -13.72 2.19
C GLY A 13 -5.23 -13.60 3.66
N PRO A 14 -4.03 -13.05 3.91
CA PRO A 14 -3.48 -12.96 5.28
C PRO A 14 -4.35 -12.17 6.26
N GLY A 15 -5.19 -11.29 5.76
CA GLY A 15 -6.11 -10.48 6.57
C GLY A 15 -7.20 -11.29 7.25
N THR A 16 -7.46 -12.53 6.81
CA THR A 16 -8.54 -13.38 7.29
C THR A 16 -8.09 -14.41 8.33
N SER A 17 -6.82 -14.46 8.71
CA SER A 17 -6.29 -15.53 9.55
C SER A 17 -6.47 -15.32 11.07
N GLY A 18 -7.06 -14.23 11.47
CA GLY A 18 -7.33 -13.94 12.89
C GLY A 18 -6.09 -13.49 13.68
N GLY A 19 -6.29 -13.12 14.95
CA GLY A 19 -5.26 -12.56 15.82
C GLY A 19 -4.93 -11.10 15.49
N LEU A 20 -4.30 -10.39 16.40
CA LEU A 20 -3.85 -9.00 16.23
C LEU A 20 -4.98 -8.03 15.80
N ALA A 21 -6.18 -8.20 16.33
CA ALA A 21 -7.37 -7.45 15.88
C ALA A 21 -7.15 -5.92 15.88
N PRO A 22 -6.58 -5.28 16.91
CA PRO A 22 -6.37 -3.82 16.86
C PRO A 22 -5.46 -3.39 15.69
N TYR A 23 -4.39 -4.14 15.44
CA TYR A 23 -3.47 -3.86 14.33
C TYR A 23 -4.17 -4.04 12.98
N ARG A 24 -4.88 -5.15 12.80
CA ARG A 24 -5.62 -5.44 11.56
C ARG A 24 -6.67 -4.37 11.28
N ILE A 25 -7.43 -3.98 12.29
CA ILE A 25 -8.46 -2.94 12.17
C ILE A 25 -7.82 -1.61 11.77
N SER A 26 -6.69 -1.23 12.38
CA SER A 26 -6.00 0.02 12.04
C SER A 26 -5.53 0.03 10.58
N LYS A 27 -4.99 -1.08 10.09
CA LYS A 27 -4.49 -1.17 8.70
C LYS A 27 -5.62 -1.34 7.69
N ALA A 28 -6.72 -2.00 8.04
CA ALA A 28 -7.94 -2.00 7.23
C ALA A 28 -8.50 -0.57 7.10
N GLY A 29 -8.44 0.23 8.17
CA GLY A 29 -8.79 1.64 8.14
C GLY A 29 -7.90 2.45 7.18
N VAL A 30 -6.60 2.21 7.18
CA VAL A 30 -5.66 2.84 6.22
C VAL A 30 -6.03 2.48 4.78
N ASN A 31 -6.38 1.22 4.52
CA ASN A 31 -6.81 0.76 3.21
C ASN A 31 -8.11 1.46 2.76
N ALA A 32 -9.10 1.53 3.65
CA ALA A 32 -10.36 2.21 3.37
C ALA A 32 -10.15 3.71 3.11
N LEU A 33 -9.33 4.36 3.94
CA LEU A 33 -8.98 5.77 3.76
C LEU A 33 -8.32 6.02 2.39
N THR A 34 -7.40 5.16 2.00
CA THR A 34 -6.70 5.25 0.71
C THR A 34 -7.68 5.23 -0.46
N LYS A 35 -8.62 4.29 -0.46
CA LYS A 35 -9.66 4.21 -1.50
C LYS A 35 -10.54 5.45 -1.51
N ASN A 36 -10.94 5.93 -0.34
CA ASN A 36 -11.79 7.11 -0.22
C ASN A 36 -11.08 8.36 -0.76
N MET A 37 -9.83 8.60 -0.34
CA MET A 37 -9.04 9.73 -0.81
C MET A 37 -8.79 9.67 -2.32
N ALA A 38 -8.48 8.50 -2.87
CA ALA A 38 -8.29 8.34 -4.32
C ALA A 38 -9.56 8.72 -5.08
N ALA A 39 -10.72 8.27 -4.61
CA ALA A 39 -12.01 8.60 -5.22
C ALA A 39 -12.28 10.11 -5.16
N GLU A 40 -12.03 10.77 -4.03
CA GLU A 40 -12.17 12.22 -3.89
C GLU A 40 -11.26 12.99 -4.85
N MET A 41 -10.10 12.42 -5.19
CA MET A 41 -9.17 12.99 -6.18
C MET A 41 -9.46 12.52 -7.61
N SER A 42 -10.63 11.94 -7.86
CA SER A 42 -11.09 11.45 -9.17
C SER A 42 -10.07 10.49 -9.82
N ASP A 43 -9.50 9.61 -9.00
CA ASP A 43 -8.52 8.59 -9.44
C ASP A 43 -7.36 9.19 -10.26
N GLY A 44 -6.78 10.25 -9.74
CA GLY A 44 -5.63 10.92 -10.34
C GLY A 44 -5.96 12.02 -11.35
N LYS A 45 -7.21 12.16 -11.78
CA LYS A 45 -7.61 13.19 -12.76
C LYS A 45 -7.43 14.61 -12.22
N ARG A 46 -7.44 14.79 -10.91
CA ARG A 46 -7.17 16.07 -10.26
C ARG A 46 -5.68 16.30 -9.97
N GLY A 47 -4.80 15.44 -10.49
CA GLY A 47 -3.36 15.56 -10.31
C GLY A 47 -2.84 15.04 -8.97
N VAL A 48 -3.67 14.42 -8.15
CA VAL A 48 -3.28 13.82 -6.88
C VAL A 48 -3.52 12.31 -6.95
N PHE A 49 -2.47 11.54 -6.70
CA PHE A 49 -2.47 10.09 -6.72
C PHE A 49 -2.35 9.56 -5.30
N VAL A 50 -3.20 8.61 -4.94
CA VAL A 50 -3.27 8.07 -3.57
C VAL A 50 -3.26 6.56 -3.63
N ASP A 51 -2.24 5.95 -3.06
CA ASP A 51 -2.06 4.51 -3.04
C ASP A 51 -1.68 4.04 -1.63
N ALA A 52 -1.89 2.78 -1.35
CA ALA A 52 -1.37 2.11 -0.16
C ALA A 52 -0.38 1.03 -0.58
N MET A 53 0.55 0.69 0.31
CA MET A 53 1.48 -0.40 0.06
C MET A 53 1.68 -1.25 1.30
N CYS A 54 1.95 -2.53 1.08
CA CYS A 54 2.30 -3.50 2.10
C CYS A 54 3.81 -3.79 1.99
N PRO A 55 4.62 -3.42 3.01
CA PRO A 55 6.05 -3.73 3.00
C PRO A 55 6.39 -5.17 3.36
N ASN A 56 5.41 -5.95 3.83
CA ASN A 56 5.60 -7.26 4.46
C ASN A 56 6.40 -7.19 5.76
N HIS A 57 6.73 -8.35 6.32
CA HIS A 57 7.43 -8.46 7.59
C HIS A 57 8.91 -8.08 7.40
N THR A 58 9.30 -6.96 7.98
CA THR A 58 10.59 -6.29 7.75
C THR A 58 11.44 -6.28 9.01
N ARG A 59 12.73 -6.52 8.86
CA ARG A 59 13.70 -6.45 9.96
C ARG A 59 13.92 -5.02 10.40
N THR A 60 13.14 -4.62 11.40
CA THR A 60 13.18 -3.35 12.09
C THR A 60 13.00 -3.60 13.58
N ASP A 61 13.08 -2.59 14.40
CA ASP A 61 12.79 -2.73 15.83
C ASP A 61 11.40 -3.35 16.07
N MET A 62 10.41 -2.96 15.29
CA MET A 62 9.06 -3.50 15.38
C MET A 62 8.93 -4.91 14.79
N GLY A 63 9.61 -5.19 13.68
CA GLY A 63 9.52 -6.46 12.99
C GLY A 63 10.39 -7.57 13.58
N GLY A 64 11.43 -7.21 14.32
CA GLY A 64 12.36 -8.12 14.93
C GLY A 64 13.50 -8.58 14.01
N PRO A 65 14.55 -9.22 14.60
CA PRO A 65 15.77 -9.58 13.85
C PRO A 65 15.57 -10.76 12.87
N ASP A 66 14.51 -11.54 13.05
CA ASP A 66 14.24 -12.73 12.25
C ASP A 66 13.25 -12.50 11.11
N ALA A 67 12.80 -11.26 10.93
CA ALA A 67 11.90 -10.93 9.84
C ALA A 67 12.58 -11.15 8.48
N PRO A 68 11.85 -11.66 7.45
CA PRO A 68 12.46 -12.11 6.21
C PRO A 68 12.99 -10.99 5.31
N ARG A 69 12.46 -9.76 5.44
CA ARG A 69 12.85 -8.65 4.56
C ARG A 69 13.80 -7.67 5.22
N SER A 70 14.75 -7.16 4.46
CA SER A 70 15.54 -5.99 4.86
C SER A 70 14.69 -4.71 4.72
N ALA A 71 15.13 -3.63 5.36
CA ALA A 71 14.50 -2.33 5.23
C ALA A 71 14.53 -1.84 3.77
N GLU A 72 15.62 -2.08 3.07
CA GLU A 72 15.80 -1.72 1.66
C GLU A 72 14.81 -2.45 0.76
N GLU A 73 14.65 -3.76 0.94
CA GLU A 73 13.67 -4.55 0.20
C GLU A 73 12.25 -4.06 0.43
N ALA A 74 11.90 -3.77 1.69
CA ALA A 74 10.58 -3.28 2.07
C ALA A 74 10.30 -1.87 1.50
N ALA A 75 11.32 -1.03 1.37
CA ALA A 75 11.18 0.33 0.85
C ALA A 75 11.05 0.40 -0.67
N ASP A 76 11.40 -0.66 -1.40
CA ASP A 76 11.45 -0.64 -2.86
C ASP A 76 10.16 -0.17 -3.52
N THR A 77 9.03 -0.74 -3.12
CA THR A 77 7.72 -0.38 -3.69
C THR A 77 7.33 1.06 -3.38
N ILE A 78 7.64 1.56 -2.18
CA ILE A 78 7.38 2.97 -1.82
C ILE A 78 8.16 3.90 -2.75
N VAL A 79 9.45 3.65 -2.93
CA VAL A 79 10.32 4.47 -3.78
C VAL A 79 9.83 4.44 -5.22
N TRP A 80 9.49 3.25 -5.72
CA TRP A 80 8.94 3.09 -7.07
C TRP A 80 7.63 3.88 -7.26
N LEU A 81 6.68 3.76 -6.32
CA LEU A 81 5.43 4.52 -6.37
C LEU A 81 5.66 6.04 -6.34
N ALA A 82 6.64 6.49 -5.56
CA ALA A 82 6.96 7.91 -5.42
C ALA A 82 7.66 8.49 -6.65
N THR A 83 8.32 7.66 -7.46
CA THR A 83 9.16 8.11 -8.57
C THR A 83 8.66 7.69 -9.95
N ARG A 84 7.57 6.90 -10.03
CA ARG A 84 6.99 6.47 -11.30
C ARG A 84 6.36 7.64 -12.05
N GLU A 85 6.27 7.51 -13.36
CA GLU A 85 5.49 8.45 -14.18
C GLU A 85 4.01 8.40 -13.78
N LEU A 86 3.39 9.57 -13.66
CA LEU A 86 2.00 9.70 -13.21
C LEU A 86 1.00 9.81 -14.37
N VAL A 87 1.49 9.94 -15.57
CA VAL A 87 0.68 9.89 -16.79
C VAL A 87 1.30 8.93 -17.78
N ASP A 88 0.47 8.33 -18.61
CA ASP A 88 0.91 7.44 -19.68
C ASP A 88 1.28 8.22 -20.97
N ALA A 89 1.62 7.49 -22.04
CA ALA A 89 1.98 8.09 -23.32
C ALA A 89 0.86 8.94 -23.96
N ASN A 90 -0.40 8.73 -23.54
CA ASN A 90 -1.57 9.48 -23.99
C ASN A 90 -1.95 10.61 -23.03
N ASN A 91 -1.08 10.93 -22.07
CA ASN A 91 -1.30 11.92 -21.02
C ASN A 91 -2.50 11.61 -20.12
N ALA A 92 -2.88 10.32 -20.01
CA ALA A 92 -3.91 9.86 -19.10
C ALA A 92 -3.29 9.44 -17.75
N PRO A 93 -4.00 9.61 -16.61
CA PRO A 93 -3.49 9.19 -15.31
C PRO A 93 -3.19 7.69 -15.28
N VAL A 94 -2.05 7.30 -14.69
CA VAL A 94 -1.76 5.90 -14.42
C VAL A 94 -2.68 5.38 -13.31
N ILE A 95 -2.77 4.05 -13.17
CA ILE A 95 -3.61 3.42 -12.16
C ILE A 95 -3.22 3.87 -10.74
N THR A 96 -4.20 4.19 -9.92
CA THR A 96 -4.06 4.65 -8.54
C THR A 96 -5.24 4.16 -7.69
N GLY A 97 -5.25 4.44 -6.40
CA GLY A 97 -6.31 3.96 -5.51
C GLY A 97 -6.21 2.47 -5.23
N LYS A 98 -5.02 1.93 -5.19
CA LYS A 98 -4.74 0.50 -5.07
C LYS A 98 -3.88 0.20 -3.85
N LEU A 99 -3.88 -1.09 -3.48
CA LEU A 99 -2.93 -1.65 -2.54
C LEU A 99 -1.84 -2.37 -3.34
N TRP A 100 -0.58 -2.07 -3.01
CA TRP A 100 0.58 -2.56 -3.72
C TRP A 100 1.49 -3.39 -2.82
N GLU A 101 2.07 -4.43 -3.39
CA GLU A 101 3.11 -5.26 -2.80
C GLU A 101 4.08 -5.66 -3.91
N ASP A 102 5.37 -5.47 -3.70
CA ASP A 102 6.41 -5.81 -4.68
C ASP A 102 6.11 -5.26 -6.09
N ARG A 103 5.66 -4.00 -6.15
CA ARG A 103 5.27 -3.28 -7.38
C ARG A 103 4.06 -3.87 -8.11
N GLU A 104 3.35 -4.81 -7.50
CA GLU A 104 2.13 -5.40 -8.05
C GLU A 104 0.90 -5.00 -7.25
N ILE A 105 -0.25 -4.94 -7.93
CA ILE A 105 -1.53 -4.66 -7.28
C ILE A 105 -2.02 -5.95 -6.62
N ILE A 106 -2.36 -5.83 -5.35
CA ILE A 106 -2.95 -6.94 -4.60
C ILE A 106 -4.37 -6.57 -4.13
N PRO A 107 -5.24 -7.57 -3.91
CA PRO A 107 -6.60 -7.32 -3.39
C PRO A 107 -6.58 -6.68 -2.00
N TRP A 108 -7.56 -5.86 -1.76
CA TRP A 108 -7.77 -5.27 -0.42
C TRP A 108 -8.05 -6.33 0.68
#